data_bef285e061bd6c8602b6b5a4609ff079
#
_entry.id   bef285e061bd6c8602b6b5a4609ff079
#
_cell.length_a   1.000
_cell.length_b   1.000
_cell.length_c   1.000
_cell.angle_alpha   90.00
_cell.angle_beta   90.00
_cell.angle_gamma   90.00
#
_symmetry.space_group_name_H-M   'P 1'
#
loop_
_entity.id
_entity.type
_entity.pdbx_description
1 polymer ?
#
loop_
_entity_poly.entity_id
_entity_poly.type
_entity_poly.pdbx_seq_one_letter_code
_entity_poly.pdbx_strand_id
1 'polypeptide(L)'
;MKKLLFYSGIMAVLLSCQSKTAKNVSVDNEPAQCEHTQVYKGLLPAADCSGIEYTLGIDTVNDSYHLTTVYIDAEGAGKNLSFTSEGKRSMIHRGEGEDAQVFYKLTPCGKDTASVYFMVVNDSTLRLVNTDLQEPTNKTLYDIVTTE
;
A
#
# COMPACT_ATOMS: atom_id res chain seq x y z
N MET A 1 32.51 -37.94 -57.86
CA MET A 1 32.82 -36.84 -58.85
C MET A 1 32.30 -35.50 -58.27
N LYS A 2 33.23 -34.54 -58.21
CA LYS A 2 33.00 -33.07 -58.15
C LYS A 2 32.29 -32.53 -56.88
N LYS A 3 33.02 -31.96 -55.91
CA LYS A 3 33.62 -30.60 -55.81
C LYS A 3 32.61 -29.48 -55.93
N LEU A 4 32.53 -28.67 -54.86
CA LEU A 4 32.89 -27.26 -54.67
C LEU A 4 32.25 -26.76 -53.40
N LEU A 5 32.89 -26.43 -52.26
CA LEU A 5 33.61 -25.19 -51.89
C LEU A 5 32.92 -23.89 -52.30
N PHE A 6 32.53 -23.11 -51.28
CA PHE A 6 32.73 -21.65 -51.14
C PHE A 6 32.04 -21.25 -49.82
N TYR A 7 32.79 -20.92 -48.81
CA TYR A 7 33.44 -19.66 -48.49
C TYR A 7 32.53 -18.62 -47.85
N SER A 8 32.82 -18.37 -46.58
CA SER A 8 33.11 -17.06 -45.99
C SER A 8 31.94 -16.18 -45.55
N GLY A 9 31.98 -15.87 -44.27
CA GLY A 9 31.19 -14.79 -43.71
C GLY A 9 31.27 -14.77 -42.18
N ILE A 10 32.53 -14.66 -41.64
CA ILE A 10 32.73 -14.29 -40.24
C ILE A 10 32.32 -12.82 -40.10
N MET A 11 31.29 -12.55 -39.35
CA MET A 11 31.03 -11.22 -38.81
C MET A 11 30.85 -11.33 -37.30
N ALA A 12 31.97 -11.19 -36.59
CA ALA A 12 31.97 -11.05 -35.14
C ALA A 12 31.46 -9.65 -34.79
N VAL A 13 30.27 -9.61 -34.26
CA VAL A 13 29.74 -8.40 -33.57
C VAL A 13 30.06 -8.54 -32.11
N LEU A 14 31.12 -7.87 -31.69
CA LEU A 14 31.45 -7.66 -30.30
C LEU A 14 30.43 -6.69 -29.70
N LEU A 15 29.36 -7.19 -29.06
CA LEU A 15 28.60 -6.37 -28.15
C LEU A 15 29.35 -6.22 -26.85
N SER A 16 29.98 -5.07 -26.72
CA SER A 16 30.58 -4.57 -25.49
C SER A 16 29.49 -4.40 -24.45
N CYS A 17 29.40 -5.33 -23.48
CA CYS A 17 28.65 -5.10 -22.24
C CYS A 17 29.46 -4.10 -21.39
N GLN A 18 29.05 -2.84 -21.43
CA GLN A 18 29.45 -1.86 -20.44
C GLN A 18 28.71 -2.15 -19.14
N SER A 19 29.41 -2.75 -18.19
CA SER A 19 29.04 -2.81 -16.79
C SER A 19 29.04 -1.40 -16.23
N LYS A 20 27.85 -0.80 -16.11
CA LYS A 20 27.67 0.41 -15.31
C LYS A 20 27.69 0.03 -13.83
N THR A 21 28.72 0.50 -13.16
CA THR A 21 28.92 0.54 -11.72
C THR A 21 27.62 0.95 -11.03
N ALA A 22 27.07 0.08 -10.20
CA ALA A 22 25.97 0.38 -9.32
C ALA A 22 26.43 1.42 -8.30
N LYS A 23 25.99 2.67 -8.45
CA LYS A 23 25.97 3.63 -7.36
C LYS A 23 24.84 3.20 -6.44
N ASN A 24 25.17 3.01 -5.16
CA ASN A 24 24.20 2.97 -4.08
C ASN A 24 23.37 4.25 -4.13
N VAL A 25 22.19 4.14 -4.71
CA VAL A 25 21.13 5.10 -4.54
C VAL A 25 20.28 4.52 -3.43
N SER A 26 20.29 5.18 -2.28
CA SER A 26 19.24 5.02 -1.29
C SER A 26 17.94 5.38 -2.00
N VAL A 27 17.19 4.36 -2.37
CA VAL A 27 15.85 4.55 -2.92
C VAL A 27 14.97 4.75 -1.69
N ASP A 28 14.73 6.01 -1.34
CA ASP A 28 13.52 6.40 -0.67
C ASP A 28 12.39 5.99 -1.63
N ASN A 29 11.79 4.83 -1.37
CA ASN A 29 10.56 4.40 -2.04
C ASN A 29 9.41 5.22 -1.45
N GLU A 30 9.38 6.49 -1.83
CA GLU A 30 8.14 7.24 -1.82
C GLU A 30 7.29 6.64 -2.94
N PRO A 31 6.08 6.10 -2.65
CA PRO A 31 5.22 5.54 -3.68
C PRO A 31 4.94 6.64 -4.71
N ALA A 32 5.21 6.35 -5.98
CA ALA A 32 4.93 7.25 -7.07
C ALA A 32 3.47 7.74 -6.93
N GLN A 33 3.29 9.01 -6.58
CA GLN A 33 1.98 9.65 -6.50
C GLN A 33 1.42 9.69 -7.92
N CYS A 34 0.58 8.72 -8.27
CA CYS A 34 -0.33 8.86 -9.38
C CYS A 34 -1.30 10.00 -9.03
N GLU A 35 -1.58 10.91 -9.95
CA GLU A 35 -2.41 12.12 -9.78
C GLU A 35 -3.83 11.86 -9.19
N HIS A 36 -4.20 10.60 -9.00
CA HIS A 36 -5.50 10.15 -8.47
C HIS A 36 -5.40 9.34 -7.18
N THR A 37 -4.24 9.32 -6.52
CA THR A 37 -4.04 8.59 -5.27
C THR A 37 -4.23 9.51 -4.08
N GLN A 38 -5.22 9.23 -3.26
CA GLN A 38 -5.43 9.87 -1.98
C GLN A 38 -4.70 9.09 -0.89
N VAL A 39 -3.78 9.76 -0.17
CA VAL A 39 -2.96 9.13 0.87
C VAL A 39 -3.42 9.59 2.24
N TYR A 40 -3.69 8.62 3.13
CA TYR A 40 -4.04 8.84 4.53
C TYR A 40 -2.94 8.28 5.43
N LYS A 41 -2.62 9.02 6.50
CA LYS A 41 -1.65 8.58 7.52
C LYS A 41 -2.19 8.79 8.93
N GLY A 42 -1.78 7.93 9.85
CA GLY A 42 -2.10 8.05 11.27
C GLY A 42 -1.36 7.04 12.12
N LEU A 43 -1.16 7.40 13.39
CA LEU A 43 -0.60 6.52 14.41
C LEU A 43 -1.75 6.03 15.30
N LEU A 44 -2.02 4.75 15.25
CA LEU A 44 -3.10 4.10 15.99
C LEU A 44 -2.55 3.39 17.23
N PRO A 45 -3.33 3.32 18.34
CA PRO A 45 -2.92 2.61 19.53
C PRO A 45 -2.82 1.11 19.28
N ALA A 46 -1.88 0.47 19.97
CA ALA A 46 -1.70 -0.97 19.99
C ALA A 46 -1.56 -1.45 21.43
N ALA A 47 -1.86 -2.75 21.67
CA ALA A 47 -1.75 -3.35 23.01
C ALA A 47 -0.31 -3.82 23.32
N ASP A 48 0.42 -4.25 22.29
CA ASP A 48 1.66 -5.02 22.43
C ASP A 48 2.90 -4.25 21.92
N CYS A 49 2.72 -3.01 21.42
CA CYS A 49 3.81 -2.18 20.92
C CYS A 49 3.50 -0.70 21.17
N SER A 50 4.46 0.19 20.86
CA SER A 50 4.32 1.64 21.08
C SER A 50 3.22 2.30 20.23
N GLY A 51 2.76 1.62 19.19
CA GLY A 51 1.69 2.04 18.29
C GLY A 51 1.84 1.42 16.91
N ILE A 52 0.83 1.61 16.07
CA ILE A 52 0.86 1.13 14.69
C ILE A 52 0.69 2.33 13.77
N GLU A 53 1.71 2.64 12.98
CA GLU A 53 1.62 3.65 11.93
C GLU A 53 0.93 3.06 10.70
N TYR A 54 -0.14 3.72 10.26
CA TYR A 54 -0.87 3.40 9.03
C TYR A 54 -0.52 4.39 7.94
N THR A 55 -0.20 3.87 6.76
CA THR A 55 -0.11 4.65 5.52
C THR A 55 -0.99 3.94 4.48
N LEU A 56 -2.10 4.56 4.15
CA LEU A 56 -3.10 4.04 3.22
C LEU A 56 -3.16 4.91 1.96
N GLY A 57 -2.76 4.37 0.82
CA GLY A 57 -2.99 4.96 -0.50
C GLY A 57 -4.23 4.36 -1.15
N ILE A 58 -5.13 5.20 -1.66
CA ILE A 58 -6.32 4.79 -2.40
C ILE A 58 -6.29 5.42 -3.78
N ASP A 59 -6.25 4.59 -4.81
CA ASP A 59 -6.51 5.01 -6.19
C ASP A 59 -8.02 5.16 -6.38
N THR A 60 -8.48 6.40 -6.54
CA THR A 60 -9.90 6.73 -6.65
C THR A 60 -10.49 6.39 -8.02
N VAL A 61 -9.67 6.14 -9.02
CA VAL A 61 -10.12 5.77 -10.38
C VAL A 61 -10.34 4.26 -10.50
N ASN A 62 -9.43 3.47 -9.93
CA ASN A 62 -9.43 2.02 -10.08
C ASN A 62 -9.98 1.29 -8.84
N ASP A 63 -10.35 2.00 -7.77
CA ASP A 63 -10.74 1.44 -6.48
C ASP A 63 -9.72 0.43 -5.92
N SER A 64 -8.44 0.64 -6.20
CA SER A 64 -7.35 -0.13 -5.62
C SER A 64 -6.77 0.58 -4.40
N TYR A 65 -6.19 -0.20 -3.50
CA TYR A 65 -5.51 0.35 -2.35
C TYR A 65 -4.14 -0.29 -2.14
N HIS A 66 -3.27 0.47 -1.49
CA HIS A 66 -2.02 0.02 -0.91
C HIS A 66 -1.97 0.47 0.55
N LEU A 67 -1.86 -0.47 1.48
CA LEU A 67 -1.82 -0.22 2.91
C LEU A 67 -0.48 -0.72 3.46
N THR A 68 0.27 0.18 4.08
CA THR A 68 1.45 -0.16 4.88
C THR A 68 1.12 0.06 6.36
N THR A 69 1.41 -0.92 7.20
CA THR A 69 1.33 -0.82 8.66
C THR A 69 2.70 -1.08 9.27
N VAL A 70 3.15 -0.17 10.14
CA VAL A 70 4.42 -0.29 10.85
C VAL A 70 4.14 -0.37 12.35
N TYR A 71 4.41 -1.52 12.93
CA TYR A 71 4.32 -1.77 14.37
C TYR A 71 5.59 -1.25 15.02
N ILE A 72 5.47 -0.19 15.81
CA ILE A 72 6.60 0.52 16.41
C ILE A 72 7.07 -0.25 17.64
N ASP A 73 8.37 -0.54 17.71
CA ASP A 73 9.02 -1.29 18.81
C ASP A 73 8.46 -2.71 19.04
N ALA A 74 7.85 -3.32 18.02
CA ALA A 74 7.20 -4.64 18.15
C ALA A 74 8.16 -5.78 18.56
N GLU A 75 9.44 -5.68 18.20
CA GLU A 75 10.49 -6.65 18.55
C GLU A 75 11.50 -6.09 19.56
N GLY A 76 11.12 -5.03 20.27
CA GLY A 76 11.93 -4.28 21.24
C GLY A 76 12.30 -2.89 20.76
N ALA A 77 12.85 -2.07 21.65
CA ALA A 77 13.11 -0.66 21.41
C ALA A 77 13.88 -0.40 20.11
N GLY A 78 13.31 0.38 19.21
CA GLY A 78 13.84 0.74 17.91
C GLY A 78 13.73 -0.36 16.84
N LYS A 79 13.03 -1.48 17.11
CA LYS A 79 12.82 -2.56 16.15
C LYS A 79 11.38 -2.59 15.69
N ASN A 80 11.12 -2.01 14.55
CA ASN A 80 9.82 -1.94 13.93
C ASN A 80 9.56 -3.17 13.05
N LEU A 81 8.29 -3.58 12.98
CA LEU A 81 7.83 -4.64 12.09
C LEU A 81 6.84 -4.05 11.08
N SER A 82 7.12 -4.20 9.79
CA SER A 82 6.32 -3.62 8.71
C SER A 82 5.60 -4.69 7.90
N PHE A 83 4.33 -4.41 7.58
CA PHE A 83 3.50 -5.23 6.70
C PHE A 83 2.87 -4.37 5.61
N THR A 84 2.74 -4.94 4.42
CA THR A 84 2.05 -4.33 3.28
C THR A 84 0.88 -5.20 2.83
N SER A 85 -0.20 -4.55 2.44
CA SER A 85 -1.39 -5.19 1.89
C SER A 85 -1.91 -4.39 0.71
N GLU A 86 -2.22 -5.08 -0.38
CA GLU A 86 -2.78 -4.49 -1.60
C GLU A 86 -4.06 -5.21 -1.99
N GLY A 87 -4.97 -4.49 -2.64
CA GLY A 87 -6.22 -5.09 -3.07
C GLY A 87 -7.21 -4.09 -3.61
N LYS A 88 -8.49 -4.40 -3.40
CA LYS A 88 -9.61 -3.58 -3.84
C LYS A 88 -10.33 -2.93 -2.68
N ARG A 89 -10.70 -1.65 -2.88
CA ARG A 89 -11.62 -0.94 -2.02
C ARG A 89 -13.04 -1.13 -2.53
N SER A 90 -13.97 -1.38 -1.64
CA SER A 90 -15.41 -1.27 -1.90
C SER A 90 -16.07 -0.36 -0.86
N MET A 91 -17.15 0.29 -1.24
CA MET A 91 -17.92 1.14 -0.34
C MET A 91 -19.13 0.39 0.22
N ILE A 92 -19.38 0.57 1.52
CA ILE A 92 -20.57 0.06 2.21
C ILE A 92 -21.34 1.28 2.72
N HIS A 93 -22.62 1.35 2.37
CA HIS A 93 -23.53 2.39 2.85
C HIS A 93 -24.40 1.82 3.95
N ARG A 94 -24.53 2.52 5.07
CA ARG A 94 -25.35 2.14 6.23
C ARG A 94 -26.21 3.31 6.65
N GLY A 95 -27.51 3.05 6.84
CA GLY A 95 -28.50 4.10 7.18
C GLY A 95 -28.98 4.87 5.97
N GLU A 96 -29.94 5.78 6.21
CA GLU A 96 -30.56 6.63 5.21
C GLU A 96 -30.63 8.08 5.70
N GLY A 97 -30.69 9.04 4.77
CA GLY A 97 -30.82 10.46 5.08
C GLY A 97 -29.57 11.04 5.73
N GLU A 98 -29.76 11.89 6.75
CA GLU A 98 -28.68 12.59 7.45
C GLU A 98 -27.82 11.66 8.33
N ASP A 99 -28.34 10.48 8.69
CA ASP A 99 -27.61 9.45 9.46
C ASP A 99 -26.86 8.45 8.58
N ALA A 100 -26.84 8.68 7.27
CA ALA A 100 -26.13 7.81 6.33
C ALA A 100 -24.62 7.80 6.62
N GLN A 101 -24.07 6.60 6.82
CA GLN A 101 -22.66 6.37 7.04
C GLN A 101 -22.06 5.63 5.85
N VAL A 102 -20.84 6.01 5.46
CA VAL A 102 -20.08 5.36 4.42
C VAL A 102 -18.85 4.68 5.02
N PHE A 103 -18.62 3.45 4.62
CA PHE A 103 -17.45 2.70 5.05
C PHE A 103 -16.65 2.23 3.83
N TYR A 104 -15.34 2.23 3.95
CA TYR A 104 -14.45 1.57 3.02
C TYR A 104 -14.11 0.18 3.54
N LYS A 105 -14.36 -0.82 2.73
CA LYS A 105 -13.88 -2.18 2.94
C LYS A 105 -12.68 -2.41 2.04
N LEU A 106 -11.53 -2.66 2.63
CA LEU A 106 -10.29 -3.01 1.95
C LEU A 106 -10.16 -4.53 1.90
N THR A 107 -10.31 -5.11 0.72
CA THR A 107 -10.22 -6.56 0.52
C THR A 107 -8.88 -6.89 -0.12
N PRO A 108 -7.98 -7.60 0.59
CA PRO A 108 -6.68 -7.99 0.07
C PRO A 108 -6.77 -8.96 -1.11
N CYS A 109 -5.77 -8.93 -1.99
CA CYS A 109 -5.65 -9.87 -3.11
C CYS A 109 -5.29 -11.30 -2.66
N GLY A 110 -4.82 -11.51 -1.44
CA GLY A 110 -4.47 -12.83 -0.87
C GLY A 110 -5.68 -13.57 -0.33
N LYS A 111 -5.63 -14.93 -0.36
CA LYS A 111 -6.76 -15.78 0.07
C LYS A 111 -6.98 -15.83 1.59
N ASP A 112 -5.95 -15.56 2.39
CA ASP A 112 -5.95 -15.78 3.84
C ASP A 112 -5.82 -14.47 4.65
N THR A 113 -6.03 -13.33 4.03
CA THR A 113 -5.89 -12.03 4.69
C THR A 113 -7.26 -11.43 4.98
N ALA A 114 -7.50 -11.03 6.22
CA ALA A 114 -8.75 -10.39 6.62
C ALA A 114 -8.91 -9.00 5.99
N SER A 115 -10.15 -8.64 5.67
CA SER A 115 -10.48 -7.28 5.22
C SER A 115 -10.34 -6.28 6.36
N VAL A 116 -9.90 -5.06 6.03
CA VAL A 116 -9.82 -3.92 6.95
C VAL A 116 -10.95 -2.95 6.62
N TYR A 117 -11.54 -2.33 7.65
CA TYR A 117 -12.69 -1.46 7.49
C TYR A 117 -12.40 -0.08 8.08
N PHE A 118 -12.75 0.95 7.31
CA PHE A 118 -12.67 2.34 7.74
C PHE A 118 -14.02 3.03 7.54
N MET A 119 -14.47 3.77 8.53
CA MET A 119 -15.59 4.70 8.38
C MET A 119 -15.08 6.01 7.78
N VAL A 120 -15.79 6.54 6.79
CA VAL A 120 -15.54 7.88 6.25
C VAL A 120 -16.12 8.90 7.22
N VAL A 121 -15.26 9.60 7.97
CA VAL A 121 -15.67 10.65 8.91
C VAL A 121 -15.97 11.95 8.17
N ASN A 122 -15.07 12.29 7.23
CA ASN A 122 -15.20 13.41 6.29
C ASN A 122 -14.24 13.21 5.12
N ASP A 123 -14.14 14.18 4.22
CA ASP A 123 -13.33 14.10 2.99
C ASP A 123 -11.83 13.88 3.25
N SER A 124 -11.34 14.21 4.44
CA SER A 124 -9.94 14.12 4.81
C SER A 124 -9.64 13.12 5.92
N THR A 125 -10.64 12.46 6.49
CA THR A 125 -10.47 11.62 7.69
C THR A 125 -11.19 10.29 7.54
N LEU A 126 -10.44 9.22 7.74
CA LEU A 126 -10.96 7.86 7.85
C LEU A 126 -10.73 7.33 9.27
N ARG A 127 -11.69 6.62 9.81
CA ARG A 127 -11.62 5.99 11.14
C ARG A 127 -11.61 4.48 11.03
N LEU A 128 -10.61 3.84 11.61
CA LEU A 128 -10.56 2.38 11.70
C LEU A 128 -11.74 1.87 12.55
N VAL A 129 -12.49 0.91 12.01
CA VAL A 129 -13.62 0.25 12.68
C VAL A 129 -13.45 -1.27 12.68
N ASN A 130 -14.23 -1.97 13.52
CA ASN A 130 -14.22 -3.41 13.54
C ASN A 130 -15.01 -4.03 12.36
N THR A 131 -15.03 -5.36 12.28
CA THR A 131 -15.74 -6.11 11.23
C THR A 131 -17.26 -5.92 11.25
N ASP A 132 -17.83 -5.51 12.39
CA ASP A 132 -19.25 -5.21 12.56
C ASP A 132 -19.58 -3.74 12.25
N LEU A 133 -18.59 -2.99 11.71
CA LEU A 133 -18.67 -1.56 11.41
C LEU A 133 -18.97 -0.70 12.63
N GLN A 134 -18.45 -1.11 13.79
CA GLN A 134 -18.59 -0.37 15.05
C GLN A 134 -17.35 0.47 15.30
N GLU A 135 -17.59 1.70 15.71
CA GLU A 135 -16.53 2.63 16.09
C GLU A 135 -15.87 2.24 17.43
N PRO A 136 -14.57 2.51 17.59
CA PRO A 136 -13.89 2.34 18.87
C PRO A 136 -14.39 3.38 19.90
N THR A 137 -14.21 3.06 21.19
CA THR A 137 -14.62 3.96 22.29
C THR A 137 -13.90 5.32 22.21
N ASN A 138 -12.60 5.30 21.95
CA ASN A 138 -11.78 6.50 21.79
C ASN A 138 -11.62 6.84 20.30
N LYS A 139 -12.68 7.34 19.70
CA LYS A 139 -12.82 7.51 18.25
C LYS A 139 -11.61 8.15 17.56
N THR A 140 -11.17 9.31 18.04
CA THR A 140 -10.10 10.10 17.40
C THR A 140 -8.72 9.45 17.42
N LEU A 141 -8.48 8.51 18.32
CA LEU A 141 -7.21 7.76 18.37
C LEU A 141 -7.08 6.75 17.22
N TYR A 142 -8.18 6.47 16.52
CA TYR A 142 -8.24 5.52 15.41
C TYR A 142 -8.46 6.22 14.05
N ASP A 143 -8.23 7.53 14.01
CA ASP A 143 -8.34 8.33 12.80
C ASP A 143 -7.01 8.37 12.04
N ILE A 144 -7.11 8.22 10.73
CA ILE A 144 -6.04 8.50 9.77
C ILE A 144 -6.50 9.66 8.88
N VAL A 145 -5.59 10.57 8.56
CA VAL A 145 -5.92 11.79 7.84
C VAL A 145 -5.13 11.91 6.54
N THR A 146 -5.72 12.62 5.56
CA THR A 146 -5.02 12.87 4.30
C THR A 146 -3.74 13.67 4.53
N THR A 147 -2.70 13.29 3.82
CA THR A 147 -1.47 14.09 3.69
C THR A 147 -1.54 14.88 2.38
N GLU A 148 -1.33 16.17 2.48
CA GLU A 148 -1.16 17.06 1.32
C GLU A 148 0.12 16.73 0.55
#